data_ee7c9a39c3f64cb07572ea20586808c1
#
_entry.id   ee7c9a39c3f64cb07572ea20586808c1
#
_cell.length_a   1.000
_cell.length_b   1.000
_cell.length_c   1.000
_cell.angle_alpha   90.00
_cell.angle_beta   90.00
_cell.angle_gamma   90.00
#
_symmetry.space_group_name_H-M   'P 1'
#
loop_
_entity.id
_entity.type
_entity.pdbx_description
1 polymer ?
#
loop_
_entity_poly.entity_id
_entity_poly.type
_entity_poly.pdbx_seq_one_letter_code
_entity_poly.pdbx_strand_id
1 'polypeptide(L)'
;MNKGKIASQCCHACLGVYEKILKRNNKLKANEQSKNVLTYYDIWKKTGQKKIVLKISSLEEMYEIEKKAKMDGLITSIIIDAGRTQIEPNTETVIAIEPVPDEIVNKITGQLKLL
;
A
#
# COMPACT_ATOMS: atom_id res chain seq x y z
N MET A 1 -10.81 11.81 -10.04
CA MET A 1 -10.33 12.74 -8.99
C MET A 1 -9.44 13.81 -9.62
N ASN A 2 -9.45 15.01 -9.08
CA ASN A 2 -8.47 16.01 -9.49
C ASN A 2 -7.10 15.71 -8.88
N LYS A 3 -6.08 16.42 -9.34
CA LYS A 3 -4.69 16.15 -8.92
C LYS A 3 -4.48 16.29 -7.41
N GLY A 4 -5.08 17.32 -6.80
CA GLY A 4 -4.95 17.54 -5.37
C GLY A 4 -5.58 16.41 -4.56
N LYS A 5 -6.73 15.95 -4.98
CA LYS A 5 -7.43 14.83 -4.35
C LYS A 5 -6.62 13.55 -4.45
N ILE A 6 -6.08 13.27 -5.64
CA ILE A 6 -5.22 12.09 -5.85
C ILE A 6 -4.03 12.13 -4.90
N ALA A 7 -3.33 13.25 -4.86
CA ALA A 7 -2.14 13.40 -3.99
C ALA A 7 -2.50 13.19 -2.52
N SER A 8 -3.59 13.80 -2.07
CA SER A 8 -4.05 13.68 -0.69
C SER A 8 -4.39 12.24 -0.32
N GLN A 9 -5.12 11.54 -1.17
CA GLN A 9 -5.52 10.16 -0.91
C GLN A 9 -4.34 9.20 -0.98
N CYS A 10 -3.37 9.45 -1.87
CA CYS A 10 -2.13 8.67 -1.90
C CYS A 10 -1.33 8.85 -0.61
N CYS A 11 -1.23 10.07 -0.10
CA CYS A 11 -0.57 10.31 1.19
C CYS A 11 -1.27 9.59 2.32
N HIS A 12 -2.60 9.59 2.32
CA HIS A 12 -3.41 8.90 3.32
C HIS A 12 -3.15 7.39 3.30
N ALA A 13 -3.16 6.79 2.11
CA ALA A 13 -2.90 5.36 1.96
C ALA A 13 -1.48 5.00 2.37
N CYS A 14 -0.52 5.83 2.01
CA CYS A 14 0.88 5.65 2.38
C CYS A 14 1.06 5.65 3.90
N LEU A 15 0.45 6.62 4.58
CA LEU A 15 0.51 6.71 6.05
C LEU A 15 -0.18 5.50 6.68
N GLY A 16 -1.30 5.08 6.13
CA GLY A 16 -2.04 3.92 6.65
C GLY A 16 -1.23 2.64 6.58
N VAL A 17 -0.60 2.35 5.44
CA VAL A 17 0.23 1.15 5.30
C VAL A 17 1.48 1.26 6.16
N TYR A 18 2.06 2.44 6.27
CA TYR A 18 3.22 2.69 7.12
C TYR A 18 2.94 2.33 8.58
N GLU A 19 1.82 2.81 9.12
CA GLU A 19 1.43 2.51 10.50
C GLU A 19 1.24 1.01 10.73
N LYS A 20 0.63 0.32 9.78
CA LYS A 20 0.44 -1.13 9.85
C LYS A 20 1.78 -1.89 9.83
N ILE A 21 2.72 -1.42 9.00
CA ILE A 21 4.06 -2.01 8.93
C ILE A 21 4.78 -1.86 10.26
N LEU A 22 4.76 -0.67 10.84
CA LEU A 22 5.42 -0.43 12.12
C LEU A 22 4.84 -1.33 13.22
N LYS A 23 3.53 -1.47 13.25
CA LYS A 23 2.84 -2.31 14.23
C LYS A 23 3.26 -3.77 14.11
N ARG A 24 3.29 -4.32 12.88
CA ARG A 24 3.75 -5.68 12.63
C ARG A 24 5.21 -5.87 13.02
N ASN A 25 6.07 -4.94 12.60
CA ASN A 25 7.50 -5.04 12.83
C ASN A 25 7.85 -4.90 14.31
N ASN A 26 7.12 -4.09 15.06
CA ASN A 26 7.30 -3.98 16.50
C ASN A 26 6.98 -5.30 17.21
N LYS A 27 5.94 -6.00 16.76
CA LYS A 27 5.62 -7.33 17.28
C LYS A 27 6.71 -8.34 16.97
N LEU A 28 7.26 -8.32 15.76
CA LEU A 28 8.36 -9.20 15.37
C LEU A 28 9.61 -8.94 16.20
N LYS A 29 9.94 -7.68 16.41
CA LYS A 29 11.15 -7.28 17.16
C LYS A 29 11.01 -7.50 18.67
N ALA A 30 9.81 -7.65 19.17
CA ALA A 30 9.55 -8.00 20.56
C ALA A 30 9.87 -9.48 20.85
N ASN A 31 9.94 -10.32 19.82
CA ASN A 31 10.29 -11.72 19.93
C ASN A 31 11.82 -11.85 19.94
N GLU A 32 12.39 -12.53 20.95
CA GLU A 32 13.84 -12.73 21.07
C GLU A 32 14.46 -13.35 19.82
N GLN A 33 13.76 -14.28 19.18
CA GLN A 33 14.26 -14.97 17.99
C GLN A 33 14.24 -14.08 16.74
N SER A 34 13.43 -13.01 16.73
CA SER A 34 13.22 -12.17 15.57
C SER A 34 13.69 -10.73 15.74
N LYS A 35 14.19 -10.34 16.90
CA LYS A 35 14.50 -8.95 17.21
C LYS A 35 15.53 -8.30 16.28
N ASN A 36 16.40 -9.10 15.67
CA ASN A 36 17.43 -8.62 14.77
C ASN A 36 17.14 -8.90 13.29
N VAL A 37 15.91 -9.33 12.97
CA VAL A 37 15.53 -9.62 11.59
C VAL A 37 15.45 -8.32 10.80
N LEU A 38 16.13 -8.28 9.65
CA LEU A 38 16.08 -7.17 8.73
C LEU A 38 14.88 -7.37 7.80
N THR A 39 13.92 -6.45 7.84
CA THR A 39 12.72 -6.53 7.01
C THR A 39 12.89 -5.75 5.70
N TYR A 40 12.03 -6.00 4.73
CA TYR A 40 12.00 -5.20 3.49
C TYR A 40 11.77 -3.73 3.78
N TYR A 41 10.97 -3.42 4.79
CA TYR A 41 10.75 -2.04 5.22
C TYR A 41 12.06 -1.39 5.63
N ASP A 42 12.90 -2.09 6.41
CA ASP A 42 14.19 -1.56 6.86
C ASP A 42 15.10 -1.23 5.68
N ILE A 43 15.15 -2.13 4.68
CA ILE A 43 15.95 -1.94 3.48
C ILE A 43 15.40 -0.76 2.68
N TRP A 44 14.10 -0.72 2.45
CA TRP A 44 13.43 0.35 1.73
C TRP A 44 13.70 1.72 2.36
N LYS A 45 13.59 1.79 3.68
CA LYS A 45 13.79 3.04 4.42
C LYS A 45 15.21 3.58 4.23
N LYS A 46 16.21 2.68 4.18
CA LYS A 46 17.62 3.06 4.03
C LYS A 46 18.02 3.34 2.59
N THR A 47 17.26 2.87 1.62
CA THR A 47 17.64 2.94 0.20
C THR A 47 16.81 3.93 -0.62
N GLY A 48 16.32 4.98 0.01
CA GLY A 48 15.67 6.09 -0.68
C GLY A 48 14.15 6.13 -0.60
N GLN A 49 13.53 5.13 0.01
CA GLN A 49 12.07 5.13 0.24
C GLN A 49 11.27 5.32 -1.04
N LYS A 50 11.62 4.56 -2.08
CA LYS A 50 10.98 4.63 -3.40
C LYS A 50 9.46 4.40 -3.29
N LYS A 51 8.70 5.26 -3.96
CA LYS A 51 7.24 5.16 -4.04
C LYS A 51 6.82 5.26 -5.49
N ILE A 52 5.95 4.34 -5.92
CA ILE A 52 5.46 4.29 -7.29
C ILE A 52 3.95 4.39 -7.26
N VAL A 53 3.39 5.28 -8.06
CA VAL A 53 1.93 5.46 -8.15
C VAL A 53 1.47 4.93 -9.51
N LEU A 54 0.57 3.95 -9.44
CA LEU A 54 0.06 3.26 -10.62
C LEU A 54 -1.41 3.58 -10.82
N LYS A 55 -1.86 3.42 -12.07
CA LYS A 55 -3.25 3.66 -12.44
C LYS A 55 -4.02 2.35 -12.44
N ILE A 56 -5.18 2.33 -11.82
CA ILE A 56 -6.14 1.24 -11.92
C ILE A 56 -7.40 1.73 -12.61
N SER A 57 -8.11 0.82 -13.29
CA SER A 57 -9.22 1.18 -14.16
C SER A 57 -10.59 1.03 -13.51
N SER A 58 -10.68 0.26 -12.43
CA SER A 58 -11.98 -0.02 -11.80
C SER A 58 -11.82 -0.41 -10.33
N LEU A 59 -12.93 -0.35 -9.63
CA LEU A 59 -13.02 -0.79 -8.23
C LEU A 59 -12.77 -2.29 -8.12
N GLU A 60 -13.28 -3.06 -9.07
CA GLU A 60 -13.07 -4.50 -9.11
C GLU A 60 -11.59 -4.84 -9.23
N GLU A 61 -10.85 -4.09 -10.05
CA GLU A 61 -9.41 -4.28 -10.18
C GLU A 61 -8.69 -3.99 -8.88
N MET A 62 -9.11 -2.96 -8.16
CA MET A 62 -8.55 -2.64 -6.84
C MET A 62 -8.72 -3.81 -5.86
N TYR A 63 -9.92 -4.38 -5.80
CA TYR A 63 -10.19 -5.51 -4.91
C TYR A 63 -9.41 -6.76 -5.30
N GLU A 64 -9.22 -7.00 -6.60
CA GLU A 64 -8.38 -8.11 -7.05
C GLU A 64 -6.93 -7.94 -6.62
N ILE A 65 -6.41 -6.73 -6.72
CA ILE A 65 -5.05 -6.40 -6.29
C ILE A 65 -4.91 -6.62 -4.78
N GLU A 66 -5.88 -6.15 -4.01
CA GLU A 66 -5.89 -6.36 -2.56
C GLU A 66 -5.87 -7.85 -2.23
N LYS A 67 -6.70 -8.63 -2.90
CA LYS A 67 -6.79 -10.07 -2.67
C LYS A 67 -5.46 -10.75 -2.96
N LYS A 68 -4.84 -10.44 -4.09
CA LYS A 68 -3.55 -11.02 -4.48
C LYS A 68 -2.45 -10.65 -3.48
N ALA A 69 -2.43 -9.38 -3.05
CA ALA A 69 -1.46 -8.93 -2.06
C ALA A 69 -1.62 -9.67 -0.74
N LYS A 70 -2.84 -9.81 -0.27
CA LYS A 70 -3.13 -10.55 0.98
C LYS A 70 -2.79 -12.02 0.88
N MET A 71 -3.00 -12.64 -0.28
CA MET A 71 -2.62 -14.04 -0.50
C MET A 71 -1.11 -14.24 -0.40
N ASP A 72 -0.33 -13.24 -0.77
CA ASP A 72 1.13 -13.24 -0.62
C ASP A 72 1.61 -12.75 0.75
N GLY A 73 0.69 -12.52 1.67
CA GLY A 73 1.01 -12.09 3.03
C GLY A 73 1.41 -10.63 3.14
N LEU A 74 1.07 -9.80 2.16
CA LEU A 74 1.47 -8.40 2.15
C LEU A 74 0.44 -7.52 2.86
N ILE A 75 0.96 -6.50 3.55
CA ILE A 75 0.11 -5.50 4.19
C ILE A 75 -0.41 -4.53 3.13
N THR A 76 -1.69 -4.22 3.20
CA THR A 76 -2.33 -3.24 2.32
C THR A 76 -3.10 -2.22 3.16
N SER A 77 -3.36 -1.06 2.57
CA SER A 77 -4.24 -0.05 3.14
C SER A 77 -5.10 0.54 2.04
N ILE A 78 -6.41 0.48 2.20
CA ILE A 78 -7.38 1.06 1.27
C ILE A 78 -7.97 2.31 1.92
N ILE A 79 -8.02 3.39 1.14
CA ILE A 79 -8.64 4.65 1.57
C ILE A 79 -9.99 4.77 0.87
N ILE A 80 -11.02 4.96 1.67
CA ILE A 80 -12.39 5.11 1.21
C ILE A 80 -12.78 6.57 1.33
N ASP A 81 -13.30 7.15 0.24
CA ASP A 81 -13.88 8.48 0.29
C ASP A 81 -15.22 8.41 1.00
N ALA A 82 -15.39 9.20 2.04
CA ALA A 82 -16.63 9.24 2.81
C ALA A 82 -17.76 10.02 2.12
N GLY A 83 -17.57 10.46 0.88
CA GLY A 83 -18.56 11.21 0.12
C GLY A 83 -18.62 12.68 0.46
N ARG A 84 -17.67 13.20 1.21
CA ARG A 84 -17.66 14.62 1.61
C ARG A 84 -17.32 15.56 0.46
N THR A 85 -16.58 15.05 -0.52
CA THR A 85 -16.11 15.85 -1.66
C THR A 85 -16.52 15.25 -3.00
N GLN A 86 -17.26 14.14 -3.00
CA GLN A 86 -17.75 13.48 -4.20
C GLN A 86 -19.22 13.16 -4.06
N ILE A 87 -19.89 12.96 -5.19
CA ILE A 87 -21.32 12.68 -5.24
C ILE A 87 -21.64 11.30 -4.68
N GLU A 88 -20.79 10.31 -4.98
CA GLU A 88 -20.98 8.93 -4.55
C GLU A 88 -20.23 8.67 -3.25
N PRO A 89 -20.93 8.41 -2.14
CA PRO A 89 -20.27 8.11 -0.89
C PRO A 89 -19.64 6.72 -0.89
N ASN A 90 -18.62 6.55 -0.06
CA ASN A 90 -17.93 5.26 0.16
C ASN A 90 -17.25 4.69 -1.09
N THR A 91 -16.85 5.56 -2.03
CA THR A 91 -16.05 5.14 -3.17
C THR A 91 -14.60 4.98 -2.71
N GLU A 92 -14.05 3.78 -2.87
CA GLU A 92 -12.63 3.56 -2.62
C GLU A 92 -11.82 4.28 -3.66
N THR A 93 -10.76 4.94 -3.23
CA THR A 93 -10.00 5.82 -4.11
C THR A 93 -8.58 5.34 -4.37
N VAL A 94 -7.91 4.80 -3.38
CA VAL A 94 -6.54 4.30 -3.53
C VAL A 94 -6.29 3.10 -2.63
N ILE A 95 -5.33 2.28 -3.05
CA ILE A 95 -4.78 1.21 -2.24
C ILE A 95 -3.26 1.37 -2.19
N ALA A 96 -2.68 1.19 -1.02
CA ALA A 96 -1.24 1.13 -0.86
C ALA A 96 -0.84 -0.29 -0.48
N ILE A 97 0.32 -0.73 -0.97
CA ILE A 97 0.92 -2.03 -0.67
C ILE A 97 2.28 -1.77 -0.05
N GLU A 98 2.66 -2.56 0.95
CA GLU A 98 3.94 -2.40 1.63
C GLU A 98 5.13 -2.59 0.66
N PRO A 99 6.29 -2.00 0.99
CA PRO A 99 7.48 -2.17 0.15
C PRO A 99 7.97 -3.62 0.20
N VAL A 100 8.14 -4.18 -0.98
CA VAL A 100 8.67 -5.53 -1.18
C VAL A 100 9.52 -5.53 -2.45
N PRO A 101 10.38 -6.54 -2.65
CA PRO A 101 11.17 -6.62 -3.90
C PRO A 101 10.30 -6.61 -5.15
N ASP A 102 10.87 -6.08 -6.24
CA ASP A 102 10.16 -5.96 -7.52
C ASP A 102 9.58 -7.29 -7.99
N GLU A 103 10.30 -8.37 -7.80
CA GLU A 103 9.86 -9.73 -8.19
C GLU A 103 8.54 -10.11 -7.54
N ILE A 104 8.33 -9.69 -6.30
CA ILE A 104 7.10 -10.01 -5.57
C ILE A 104 5.96 -9.11 -6.03
N VAL A 105 6.18 -7.80 -6.05
CA VAL A 105 5.10 -6.85 -6.36
C VAL A 105 4.71 -6.87 -7.84
N ASN A 106 5.64 -7.22 -8.73
CA ASN A 106 5.34 -7.30 -10.17
C ASN A 106 4.33 -8.38 -10.51
N LYS A 107 4.23 -9.42 -9.70
CA LYS A 107 3.19 -10.45 -9.88
C LYS A 107 1.79 -9.87 -9.65
N ILE A 108 1.70 -8.81 -8.86
CA ILE A 108 0.42 -8.20 -8.46
C ILE A 108 0.11 -6.99 -9.32
N THR A 109 1.08 -6.11 -9.52
CA THR A 109 0.87 -4.80 -10.15
C THR A 109 1.69 -4.58 -11.43
N GLY A 110 2.45 -5.58 -11.89
CA GLY A 110 3.36 -5.41 -13.02
C GLY A 110 2.68 -5.06 -14.34
N GLN A 111 1.40 -5.38 -14.48
CA GLN A 111 0.62 -5.07 -15.68
C GLN A 111 0.06 -3.64 -15.67
N LEU A 112 0.13 -2.95 -14.55
CA LEU A 112 -0.43 -1.61 -14.42
C LEU A 112 0.54 -0.56 -14.95
N LYS A 113 -0.03 0.53 -15.46
CA LYS A 113 0.74 1.66 -15.98
C LYS A 113 0.91 2.72 -14.90
N LEU A 114 1.95 3.53 -15.05
CA LEU A 114 2.15 4.70 -14.18
C LEU A 114 0.98 5.67 -14.33
N LEU A 115 0.61 6.28 -13.23
CA LEU A 115 -0.46 7.28 -13.21
C LEU A 115 -0.07 8.53 -14.01
#